data_332cbd443158d98b01f8e53495e8d06f
#
_entry.id   332cbd443158d98b01f8e53495e8d06f
#
_cell.length_a   1.000
_cell.length_b   1.000
_cell.length_c   1.000
_cell.angle_alpha   90.00
_cell.angle_beta   90.00
_cell.angle_gamma   90.00
#
_symmetry.space_group_name_H-M   'P 1'
#
loop_
_entity.id
_entity.type
_entity.pdbx_description
1 polymer ?
#
loop_
_entity_poly.entity_id
_entity_poly.type
_entity_poly.pdbx_seq_one_letter_code
_entity_poly.pdbx_strand_id
1 'polypeptide(L)'
;AALLREKFDDGSLQEYYDALTARNYDDLETGAMFLTEKQGGSDVGANETVAEPTDEDGVYELTGEKWFCSNIDAGAPLVLARRPEAPEGTDGLSLFVVPDEVDGEPNDLYYRRLKDKLGTKSVPTGEVELRGATGYLVGEPERGFKYMTEMLNYERLTNATGAVGIMGRALLEAKIHAANREAFGETIQEFPLMKRDLVELTVDYEAAAAFAFEAAKHYVAREADGDDSAAYRLMRLLVPVAKYRTARMAVETSSYAMEVLGGNGYVRGFTTERLYRDAQVLPIWEGTSNVLSLDVLRVLDKEAAHEALLPYVRDLLDVEHPFVESVAGTVEGRFLELQEALMTLATEDEEYAQYHA
;
A
#
# COMPACT_ATOMS: atom_id res chain seq x y z
N ALA A 1 11.25 -5.05 -10.26
CA ALA A 1 12.00 -6.24 -10.69
C ALA A 1 11.07 -7.39 -11.10
N ALA A 2 10.19 -7.93 -10.21
CA ALA A 2 9.32 -9.08 -10.56
C ALA A 2 8.48 -8.81 -11.81
N LEU A 3 7.85 -7.65 -11.91
CA LEU A 3 7.05 -7.25 -13.06
C LEU A 3 7.88 -7.23 -14.37
N LEU A 4 9.10 -6.71 -14.32
CA LEU A 4 10.00 -6.72 -15.48
C LEU A 4 10.31 -8.15 -15.92
N ARG A 5 10.67 -9.03 -15.00
CA ARG A 5 10.94 -10.45 -15.30
C ARG A 5 9.77 -11.15 -15.97
N GLU A 6 8.54 -10.89 -15.51
CA GLU A 6 7.34 -11.57 -16.00
C GLU A 6 6.85 -11.06 -17.37
N LYS A 7 7.14 -9.81 -17.69
CA LYS A 7 6.59 -9.16 -18.90
C LYS A 7 7.60 -9.03 -20.05
N PHE A 8 8.84 -9.46 -19.85
CA PHE A 8 9.91 -9.38 -20.85
C PHE A 8 10.57 -10.74 -21.11
N ASP A 9 10.19 -11.38 -22.19
CA ASP A 9 10.82 -12.61 -22.69
C ASP A 9 11.98 -12.32 -23.67
N ASP A 10 12.07 -11.11 -24.23
CA ASP A 10 13.05 -10.76 -25.27
C ASP A 10 14.38 -10.22 -24.75
N GLY A 11 14.46 -9.98 -23.43
CA GLY A 11 15.67 -9.46 -22.77
C GLY A 11 15.92 -7.95 -22.95
N SER A 12 15.02 -7.20 -23.58
CA SER A 12 15.21 -5.75 -23.85
C SER A 12 15.34 -4.90 -22.59
N LEU A 13 14.80 -5.34 -21.44
CA LEU A 13 14.94 -4.66 -20.16
C LEU A 13 15.68 -5.49 -19.09
N GLN A 14 16.47 -6.46 -19.53
CA GLN A 14 17.23 -7.33 -18.62
C GLN A 14 18.21 -6.52 -17.76
N GLU A 15 18.82 -5.47 -18.29
CA GLU A 15 19.74 -4.61 -17.55
C GLU A 15 19.08 -3.93 -16.35
N TYR A 16 17.85 -3.42 -16.51
CA TYR A 16 17.10 -2.82 -15.39
C TYR A 16 16.68 -3.85 -14.34
N TYR A 17 16.31 -5.06 -14.79
CA TYR A 17 16.05 -6.16 -13.86
C TYR A 17 17.30 -6.54 -13.07
N ASP A 18 18.44 -6.69 -13.74
CA ASP A 18 19.71 -7.05 -13.11
C ASP A 18 20.17 -5.96 -12.13
N ALA A 19 20.06 -4.68 -12.50
CA ALA A 19 20.36 -3.55 -11.64
C ALA A 19 19.44 -3.48 -10.40
N LEU A 20 18.12 -3.66 -10.57
CA LEU A 20 17.15 -3.68 -9.47
C LEU A 20 17.27 -4.89 -8.54
N THR A 21 18.00 -5.95 -8.95
CA THR A 21 18.20 -7.19 -8.18
C THR A 21 19.66 -7.46 -7.84
N ALA A 22 20.54 -6.53 -8.14
CA ALA A 22 21.96 -6.64 -7.87
C ALA A 22 22.23 -6.89 -6.38
N ARG A 23 23.24 -7.73 -6.09
CA ARG A 23 23.64 -8.06 -4.71
C ARG A 23 24.81 -7.22 -4.21
N ASN A 24 25.49 -6.56 -5.12
CA ASN A 24 26.55 -5.61 -4.80
C ASN A 24 25.95 -4.22 -4.77
N TYR A 25 26.26 -3.44 -3.74
CA TYR A 25 25.71 -2.10 -3.55
C TYR A 25 26.07 -1.12 -4.68
N ASP A 26 27.27 -1.26 -5.24
CA ASP A 26 27.74 -0.37 -6.32
C ASP A 26 27.02 -0.62 -7.66
N ASP A 27 26.40 -1.79 -7.83
CA ASP A 27 25.66 -2.19 -9.03
C ASP A 27 24.12 -2.12 -8.81
N LEU A 28 23.69 -1.83 -7.56
CA LEU A 28 22.29 -1.83 -7.20
C LEU A 28 21.64 -0.50 -7.55
N GLU A 29 20.63 -0.56 -8.42
CA GLU A 29 19.73 0.55 -8.67
C GLU A 29 18.44 0.44 -7.86
N THR A 30 17.79 1.58 -7.66
CA THR A 30 16.49 1.64 -7.01
C THR A 30 15.39 1.91 -8.03
N GLY A 31 14.19 1.39 -7.76
CA GLY A 31 13.00 1.63 -8.57
C GLY A 31 12.05 2.62 -7.91
N ALA A 32 11.20 3.20 -8.71
CA ALA A 32 10.10 4.05 -8.28
C ALA A 32 8.85 3.79 -9.14
N MET A 33 7.73 4.39 -8.74
CA MET A 33 6.46 4.31 -9.44
C MET A 33 5.83 5.70 -9.50
N PHE A 34 5.74 6.27 -10.71
CA PHE A 34 5.18 7.60 -10.93
C PHE A 34 3.82 7.50 -11.64
N LEU A 35 2.76 7.45 -10.84
CA LEU A 35 1.37 7.35 -11.29
C LEU A 35 0.67 8.69 -11.32
N THR A 36 0.68 9.36 -10.16
CA THR A 36 -0.15 10.53 -9.88
C THR A 36 0.30 11.73 -10.68
N GLU A 37 -0.66 12.40 -11.29
CA GLU A 37 -0.51 13.69 -11.91
C GLU A 37 -1.21 14.78 -11.08
N LYS A 38 -1.18 16.03 -11.55
CA LYS A 38 -1.66 17.18 -10.77
C LYS A 38 -3.17 17.14 -10.50
N GLN A 39 -3.97 16.54 -11.39
CA GLN A 39 -5.41 16.36 -11.20
C GLN A 39 -5.75 15.34 -10.08
N GLY A 40 -4.82 14.45 -9.71
CA GLY A 40 -4.97 13.49 -8.61
C GLY A 40 -4.58 12.06 -8.98
N GLY A 41 -4.40 11.22 -7.96
CA GLY A 41 -4.01 9.81 -8.10
C GLY A 41 -5.18 8.82 -8.02
N SER A 42 -6.39 9.26 -7.67
CA SER A 42 -7.55 8.37 -7.58
C SER A 42 -8.17 8.10 -8.95
N ASP A 43 -8.18 9.10 -9.82
CA ASP A 43 -8.64 9.01 -11.21
C ASP A 43 -7.45 8.89 -12.16
N VAL A 44 -6.73 7.78 -12.09
CA VAL A 44 -5.53 7.54 -12.92
C VAL A 44 -5.87 7.50 -14.41
N GLY A 45 -7.10 7.12 -14.76
CA GLY A 45 -7.59 7.15 -16.16
C GLY A 45 -7.57 8.50 -16.81
N ALA A 46 -7.58 9.58 -16.02
CA ALA A 46 -7.48 10.96 -16.49
C ALA A 46 -6.02 11.47 -16.68
N ASN A 47 -5.02 10.59 -16.59
CA ASN A 47 -3.62 10.98 -16.81
C ASN A 47 -3.39 11.53 -18.21
N GLU A 48 -2.67 12.67 -18.25
CA GLU A 48 -2.40 13.47 -19.45
C GLU A 48 -0.99 13.24 -20.05
N THR A 49 -0.09 12.54 -19.32
CA THR A 49 1.24 12.21 -19.85
C THR A 49 1.11 11.37 -21.11
N VAL A 50 1.75 11.83 -22.19
CA VAL A 50 1.75 11.19 -23.52
C VAL A 50 3.08 10.48 -23.76
N ALA A 51 3.03 9.32 -24.43
CA ALA A 51 4.18 8.57 -24.91
C ALA A 51 4.11 8.47 -26.44
N GLU A 52 4.92 9.24 -27.13
CA GLU A 52 5.02 9.24 -28.60
C GLU A 52 6.04 8.18 -29.05
N PRO A 53 5.70 7.33 -30.05
CA PRO A 53 6.64 6.31 -30.53
C PRO A 53 7.82 6.96 -31.26
N THR A 54 9.00 6.38 -31.12
CA THR A 54 10.20 6.73 -31.89
C THR A 54 10.35 5.81 -33.12
N ASP A 55 11.43 5.97 -33.88
CA ASP A 55 11.77 5.05 -34.98
C ASP A 55 12.25 3.67 -34.48
N GLU A 56 12.54 3.53 -33.20
CA GLU A 56 12.98 2.29 -32.56
C GLU A 56 11.81 1.58 -31.88
N ASP A 57 11.64 0.28 -32.17
CA ASP A 57 10.53 -0.51 -31.63
C ASP A 57 10.62 -0.64 -30.11
N GLY A 58 9.51 -0.40 -29.42
CA GLY A 58 9.44 -0.43 -27.94
C GLY A 58 9.98 0.82 -27.23
N VAL A 59 10.55 1.79 -27.96
CA VAL A 59 11.10 3.03 -27.42
C VAL A 59 10.16 4.21 -27.70
N TYR A 60 9.95 5.04 -26.69
CA TYR A 60 9.00 6.15 -26.72
C TYR A 60 9.62 7.42 -26.10
N GLU A 61 9.14 8.57 -26.55
CA GLU A 61 9.38 9.88 -25.93
C GLU A 61 8.19 10.25 -25.05
N LEU A 62 8.40 10.40 -23.75
CA LEU A 62 7.36 10.75 -22.79
C LEU A 62 7.36 12.24 -22.50
N THR A 63 6.17 12.85 -22.58
CA THR A 63 5.96 14.26 -22.23
C THR A 63 4.79 14.42 -21.29
N GLY A 64 5.02 15.09 -20.14
CA GLY A 64 3.99 15.29 -19.13
C GLY A 64 4.57 15.67 -17.77
N GLU A 65 3.72 15.64 -16.73
CA GLU A 65 4.09 16.04 -15.38
C GLU A 65 3.60 14.99 -14.36
N LYS A 66 4.51 14.47 -13.54
CA LYS A 66 4.18 13.59 -12.41
C LYS A 66 4.33 14.36 -11.08
N TRP A 67 3.35 14.18 -10.17
CA TRP A 67 3.14 15.10 -9.07
C TRP A 67 3.61 14.64 -7.70
N PHE A 68 3.52 13.35 -7.39
CA PHE A 68 4.03 12.72 -6.17
C PHE A 68 4.99 11.58 -6.52
N CYS A 69 6.21 11.95 -6.89
CA CYS A 69 7.26 11.00 -7.26
C CYS A 69 8.10 10.70 -6.03
N SER A 70 7.79 9.60 -5.32
CA SER A 70 8.59 9.13 -4.19
C SER A 70 9.76 8.30 -4.70
N ASN A 71 10.90 8.36 -3.99
CA ASN A 71 12.19 7.88 -4.48
C ASN A 71 12.54 8.53 -5.82
N ILE A 72 12.47 9.87 -5.83
CA ILE A 72 12.51 10.69 -7.04
C ILE A 72 13.78 10.52 -7.88
N ASP A 73 14.87 10.11 -7.24
CA ASP A 73 16.20 9.86 -7.81
C ASP A 73 16.44 8.36 -8.12
N ALA A 74 15.37 7.60 -8.28
CA ALA A 74 15.49 6.20 -8.68
C ALA A 74 16.01 6.05 -10.11
N GLY A 75 16.95 5.14 -10.33
CA GLY A 75 17.55 4.88 -11.66
C GLY A 75 16.57 4.22 -12.64
N ALA A 76 15.53 3.52 -12.15
CA ALA A 76 14.56 2.83 -13.01
C ALA A 76 13.10 3.06 -12.56
N PRO A 77 12.54 4.27 -12.66
CA PRO A 77 11.13 4.51 -12.36
C PRO A 77 10.19 3.92 -13.42
N LEU A 78 9.07 3.37 -12.95
CA LEU A 78 7.94 2.95 -13.77
C LEU A 78 6.94 4.11 -13.90
N VAL A 79 6.56 4.42 -15.12
CA VAL A 79 5.69 5.56 -15.44
C VAL A 79 4.50 5.11 -16.29
N LEU A 80 3.29 5.54 -15.92
CA LEU A 80 2.11 5.39 -16.78
C LEU A 80 2.01 6.59 -17.73
N ALA A 81 1.81 6.28 -19.00
CA ALA A 81 1.54 7.28 -20.04
C ALA A 81 0.57 6.73 -21.09
N ARG A 82 -0.06 7.65 -21.83
CA ARG A 82 -1.01 7.32 -22.91
C ARG A 82 -0.31 7.45 -24.25
N ARG A 83 -0.44 6.43 -25.09
CA ARG A 83 0.03 6.50 -26.48
C ARG A 83 -0.98 7.30 -27.34
N PRO A 84 -0.55 7.94 -28.43
CA PRO A 84 -1.45 8.53 -29.39
C PRO A 84 -2.51 7.51 -29.86
N GLU A 85 -3.75 7.98 -30.02
CA GLU A 85 -4.90 7.15 -30.45
C GLU A 85 -5.34 6.03 -29.50
N ALA A 86 -4.68 5.88 -28.33
CA ALA A 86 -5.14 4.94 -27.31
C ALA A 86 -6.47 5.40 -26.69
N PRO A 87 -7.34 4.47 -26.26
CA PRO A 87 -8.61 4.82 -25.65
C PRO A 87 -8.46 5.70 -24.41
N GLU A 88 -9.52 6.41 -24.04
CA GLU A 88 -9.60 7.14 -22.78
C GLU A 88 -9.71 6.17 -21.57
N GLY A 89 -9.50 6.70 -20.38
CA GLY A 89 -9.59 5.93 -19.15
C GLY A 89 -8.35 5.07 -18.89
N THR A 90 -8.45 4.14 -17.96
CA THR A 90 -7.36 3.26 -17.57
C THR A 90 -6.94 2.27 -18.66
N ASP A 91 -7.87 1.91 -19.55
CA ASP A 91 -7.65 0.93 -20.63
C ASP A 91 -6.73 1.48 -21.73
N GLY A 92 -6.48 2.79 -21.78
CA GLY A 92 -5.55 3.40 -22.73
C GLY A 92 -4.16 3.67 -22.17
N LEU A 93 -3.89 3.30 -20.93
CA LEU A 93 -2.59 3.54 -20.30
C LEU A 93 -1.62 2.40 -20.55
N SER A 94 -0.42 2.77 -21.00
CA SER A 94 0.74 1.88 -21.14
C SER A 94 1.74 2.15 -20.02
N LEU A 95 2.56 1.16 -19.68
CA LEU A 95 3.59 1.24 -18.67
C LEU A 95 4.96 1.32 -19.32
N PHE A 96 5.81 2.19 -18.79
CA PHE A 96 7.17 2.41 -19.29
C PHE A 96 8.18 2.38 -18.15
N VAL A 97 9.37 1.81 -18.40
CA VAL A 97 10.58 2.12 -17.63
C VAL A 97 11.14 3.41 -18.23
N VAL A 98 11.34 4.42 -17.39
CA VAL A 98 11.90 5.72 -17.81
C VAL A 98 13.17 5.94 -16.98
N PRO A 99 14.33 5.45 -17.43
CA PRO A 99 15.57 5.54 -16.66
C PRO A 99 16.01 7.01 -16.47
N ASP A 100 16.79 7.26 -15.45
CA ASP A 100 17.38 8.58 -15.19
C ASP A 100 18.55 8.90 -16.13
N GLU A 101 19.20 7.89 -16.69
CA GLU A 101 20.26 7.99 -17.70
C GLU A 101 20.00 7.07 -18.89
N VAL A 102 20.34 7.53 -20.09
CA VAL A 102 20.30 6.77 -21.35
C VAL A 102 21.64 6.93 -22.04
N ASP A 103 22.30 5.84 -22.39
CA ASP A 103 23.64 5.83 -23.04
C ASP A 103 24.71 6.65 -22.27
N GLY A 104 24.60 6.71 -20.93
CA GLY A 104 25.51 7.43 -20.04
C GLY A 104 25.29 8.94 -19.99
N GLU A 105 24.20 9.45 -20.58
CA GLU A 105 23.78 10.84 -20.51
C GLU A 105 22.47 10.96 -19.72
N PRO A 106 22.25 12.04 -18.94
CA PRO A 106 21.00 12.25 -18.24
C PRO A 106 19.80 12.25 -19.18
N ASN A 107 18.77 11.50 -18.83
CA ASN A 107 17.49 11.51 -19.53
C ASN A 107 16.73 12.82 -19.29
N ASP A 108 15.76 13.15 -20.13
CA ASP A 108 14.96 14.39 -20.07
C ASP A 108 13.88 14.38 -18.95
N LEU A 109 14.33 14.02 -17.73
CA LEU A 109 13.56 14.15 -16.47
C LEU A 109 14.00 15.41 -15.72
N TYR A 110 13.06 16.33 -15.49
CA TYR A 110 13.32 17.59 -14.80
C TYR A 110 12.67 17.61 -13.42
N TYR A 111 13.50 17.56 -12.38
CA TYR A 111 13.09 17.62 -10.99
C TYR A 111 12.78 19.06 -10.59
N ARG A 112 11.50 19.42 -10.44
CA ARG A 112 11.09 20.80 -10.15
C ARG A 112 11.37 21.18 -8.71
N ARG A 113 10.97 20.33 -7.76
CA ARG A 113 11.17 20.54 -6.32
C ARG A 113 10.83 19.29 -5.52
N LEU A 114 11.38 19.20 -4.32
CA LEU A 114 10.91 18.27 -3.29
C LEU A 114 9.69 18.83 -2.57
N LYS A 115 8.77 17.96 -2.18
CA LYS A 115 7.61 18.30 -1.38
C LYS A 115 8.01 18.57 0.08
N ASP A 116 7.52 19.68 0.67
CA ASP A 116 7.58 19.86 2.13
C ASP A 116 6.40 19.08 2.75
N LYS A 117 6.72 17.94 3.38
CA LYS A 117 5.75 16.98 3.88
C LYS A 117 5.61 17.06 5.40
N LEU A 118 4.46 16.65 5.91
CA LEU A 118 4.20 16.50 7.34
C LEU A 118 5.17 15.48 7.97
N GLY A 119 5.21 14.27 7.42
CA GLY A 119 6.04 13.14 7.83
C GLY A 119 6.78 12.51 6.66
N THR A 120 7.39 11.34 6.88
CA THR A 120 8.17 10.57 5.90
C THR A 120 9.21 11.43 5.16
N LYS A 121 9.84 12.37 5.88
CA LYS A 121 10.76 13.35 5.28
C LYS A 121 12.06 12.73 4.76
N SER A 122 12.40 11.52 5.19
CA SER A 122 13.55 10.76 4.69
C SER A 122 13.29 10.11 3.32
N VAL A 123 12.04 10.00 2.88
CA VAL A 123 11.69 9.55 1.54
C VAL A 123 11.63 10.77 0.63
N PRO A 124 12.55 10.95 -0.33
CA PRO A 124 12.53 12.07 -1.26
C PRO A 124 11.31 11.94 -2.16
N THR A 125 10.39 12.90 -2.07
CA THR A 125 9.18 12.95 -2.91
C THR A 125 9.11 14.30 -3.59
N GLY A 126 8.97 14.31 -4.89
CA GLY A 126 8.98 15.56 -5.66
C GLY A 126 8.02 15.58 -6.81
N GLU A 127 8.22 16.60 -7.64
CA GLU A 127 7.51 16.86 -8.88
C GLU A 127 8.48 16.66 -10.05
N VAL A 128 8.10 15.80 -11.00
CA VAL A 128 8.92 15.49 -12.18
C VAL A 128 8.20 15.92 -13.45
N GLU A 129 8.88 16.65 -14.29
CA GLU A 129 8.44 17.00 -15.63
C GLU A 129 9.24 16.19 -16.64
N LEU A 130 8.54 15.48 -17.50
CA LEU A 130 9.08 14.71 -18.62
C LEU A 130 9.02 15.59 -19.86
N ARG A 131 10.14 15.80 -20.54
CA ARG A 131 10.24 16.68 -21.72
C ARG A 131 10.79 15.95 -22.92
N GLY A 132 10.08 14.90 -23.37
CA GLY A 132 10.58 13.97 -24.36
C GLY A 132 11.51 12.92 -23.74
N ALA A 133 11.27 12.58 -22.48
CA ALA A 133 12.08 11.59 -21.78
C ALA A 133 11.98 10.23 -22.46
N THR A 134 13.10 9.58 -22.72
CA THR A 134 13.14 8.24 -23.28
C THR A 134 12.56 7.24 -22.31
N GLY A 135 11.62 6.43 -22.80
CA GLY A 135 10.99 5.38 -22.03
C GLY A 135 10.83 4.11 -22.84
N TYR A 136 10.98 2.99 -22.15
CA TYR A 136 10.88 1.66 -22.74
C TYR A 136 9.57 1.01 -22.33
N LEU A 137 8.77 0.55 -23.32
CA LEU A 137 7.46 -0.04 -23.09
C LEU A 137 7.58 -1.33 -22.27
N VAL A 138 6.77 -1.48 -21.24
CA VAL A 138 6.67 -2.68 -20.38
C VAL A 138 5.47 -3.54 -20.81
N GLY A 139 5.75 -4.71 -21.37
CA GLY A 139 4.74 -5.66 -21.79
C GLY A 139 3.87 -5.16 -22.97
N GLU A 140 2.59 -5.54 -22.95
CA GLU A 140 1.65 -5.18 -24.02
C GLU A 140 1.20 -3.71 -23.86
N PRO A 141 1.08 -2.96 -24.97
CA PRO A 141 0.46 -1.65 -24.96
C PRO A 141 -0.96 -1.67 -24.36
N GLU A 142 -1.35 -0.55 -23.70
CA GLU A 142 -2.71 -0.35 -23.18
C GLU A 142 -3.12 -1.34 -22.09
N ARG A 143 -2.12 -2.04 -21.50
CA ARG A 143 -2.29 -2.89 -20.32
C ARG A 143 -1.50 -2.38 -19.10
N GLY A 144 -0.92 -1.20 -19.22
CA GLY A 144 -0.04 -0.64 -18.19
C GLY A 144 -0.73 -0.48 -16.84
N PHE A 145 -1.99 -0.07 -16.81
CA PHE A 145 -2.73 0.04 -15.56
C PHE A 145 -2.93 -1.33 -14.89
N LYS A 146 -3.20 -2.39 -15.67
CA LYS A 146 -3.31 -3.75 -15.13
C LYS A 146 -1.99 -4.20 -14.49
N TYR A 147 -0.86 -3.96 -15.15
CA TYR A 147 0.45 -4.30 -14.60
C TYR A 147 0.76 -3.49 -13.33
N MET A 148 0.38 -2.21 -13.33
CA MET A 148 0.55 -1.35 -12.17
C MET A 148 -0.31 -1.79 -10.98
N THR A 149 -1.51 -2.34 -11.19
CA THR A 149 -2.36 -2.84 -10.10
C THR A 149 -1.76 -4.04 -9.37
N GLU A 150 -0.93 -4.85 -10.04
CA GLU A 150 -0.18 -5.93 -9.40
C GLU A 150 0.84 -5.35 -8.39
N MET A 151 1.55 -4.28 -8.78
CA MET A 151 2.44 -3.56 -7.86
C MET A 151 1.66 -2.89 -6.72
N LEU A 152 0.51 -2.27 -7.00
CA LEU A 152 -0.32 -1.64 -5.98
C LEU A 152 -0.76 -2.60 -4.87
N ASN A 153 -1.04 -3.86 -5.17
CA ASN A 153 -1.34 -4.85 -4.15
C ASN A 153 -0.13 -5.14 -3.25
N TYR A 154 1.06 -5.21 -3.83
CA TYR A 154 2.30 -5.35 -3.06
C TYR A 154 2.58 -4.11 -2.19
N GLU A 155 2.42 -2.91 -2.74
CA GLU A 155 2.57 -1.65 -2.01
C GLU A 155 1.57 -1.52 -0.86
N ARG A 156 0.31 -1.91 -1.06
CA ARG A 156 -0.72 -1.95 -0.02
C ARG A 156 -0.36 -2.92 1.10
N LEU A 157 0.18 -4.09 0.76
CA LEU A 157 0.66 -5.06 1.75
C LEU A 157 1.84 -4.52 2.54
N THR A 158 2.81 -3.89 1.84
CA THR A 158 3.96 -3.22 2.46
C THR A 158 3.51 -2.07 3.36
N ASN A 159 2.50 -1.30 2.94
CA ASN A 159 1.87 -0.29 3.78
C ASN A 159 1.28 -0.89 5.06
N ALA A 160 0.52 -2.00 4.94
CA ALA A 160 -0.08 -2.66 6.10
C ALA A 160 0.98 -3.15 7.09
N THR A 161 2.05 -3.79 6.61
CA THR A 161 3.16 -4.25 7.47
C THR A 161 3.98 -3.09 8.04
N GLY A 162 4.18 -2.02 7.28
CA GLY A 162 4.80 -0.78 7.75
C GLY A 162 3.98 -0.09 8.85
N ALA A 163 2.65 -0.12 8.74
CA ALA A 163 1.74 0.37 9.78
C ALA A 163 1.92 -0.41 11.10
N VAL A 164 2.00 -1.74 11.01
CA VAL A 164 2.29 -2.61 12.17
C VAL A 164 3.65 -2.25 12.80
N GLY A 165 4.67 -1.95 11.97
CA GLY A 165 5.98 -1.50 12.47
C GLY A 165 5.91 -0.19 13.26
N ILE A 166 5.13 0.79 12.79
CA ILE A 166 4.87 2.04 13.52
C ILE A 166 4.12 1.78 14.83
N MET A 167 3.07 0.96 14.80
CA MET A 167 2.31 0.57 16.01
C MET A 167 3.21 -0.10 17.05
N GLY A 168 4.01 -1.07 16.63
CA GLY A 168 4.94 -1.78 17.53
C GLY A 168 5.97 -0.85 18.17
N ARG A 169 6.51 0.10 17.41
CA ARG A 169 7.44 1.10 17.94
C ARG A 169 6.74 2.08 18.90
N ALA A 170 5.56 2.57 18.57
CA ALA A 170 4.78 3.45 19.41
C ALA A 170 4.41 2.79 20.74
N LEU A 171 3.95 1.54 20.69
CA LEU A 171 3.65 0.72 21.87
C LEU A 171 4.89 0.49 22.74
N LEU A 172 6.05 0.21 22.14
CA LEU A 172 7.31 0.05 22.89
C LEU A 172 7.67 1.32 23.66
N GLU A 173 7.60 2.49 23.02
CA GLU A 173 7.88 3.78 23.66
C GLU A 173 6.90 4.05 24.83
N ALA A 174 5.61 3.79 24.61
CA ALA A 174 4.59 3.92 25.65
C ALA A 174 4.86 3.00 26.85
N LYS A 175 5.16 1.72 26.60
CA LYS A 175 5.48 0.73 27.65
C LYS A 175 6.74 1.11 28.44
N ILE A 176 7.81 1.49 27.75
CA ILE A 176 9.06 1.92 28.41
C ILE A 176 8.80 3.16 29.27
N HIS A 177 8.09 4.15 28.74
CA HIS A 177 7.77 5.36 29.49
C HIS A 177 6.92 5.04 30.72
N ALA A 178 5.85 4.28 30.57
CA ALA A 178 4.94 3.93 31.66
C ALA A 178 5.63 3.14 32.79
N ALA A 179 6.59 2.27 32.44
CA ALA A 179 7.36 1.50 33.40
C ALA A 179 8.39 2.31 34.20
N ASN A 180 8.85 3.45 33.66
CA ASN A 180 9.91 4.23 34.26
C ASN A 180 9.45 5.60 34.80
N ARG A 181 8.28 6.09 34.41
CA ARG A 181 7.73 7.36 34.84
C ARG A 181 7.02 7.20 36.18
N GLU A 182 7.53 7.84 37.21
CA GLU A 182 6.86 7.92 38.50
C GLU A 182 5.96 9.17 38.60
N ALA A 183 4.75 8.98 39.12
CA ALA A 183 3.80 10.02 39.47
C ALA A 183 2.94 9.55 40.64
N PHE A 184 2.57 10.45 41.55
CA PHE A 184 1.75 10.13 42.73
C PHE A 184 2.29 8.98 43.60
N GLY A 185 3.61 8.75 43.58
CA GLY A 185 4.30 7.79 44.43
C GLY A 185 4.51 6.39 43.84
N GLU A 186 4.01 6.14 42.61
CA GLU A 186 4.17 4.86 41.91
C GLU A 186 4.52 5.08 40.43
N THR A 187 5.00 4.04 39.72
CA THR A 187 5.15 4.13 38.29
C THR A 187 3.77 4.19 37.61
N ILE A 188 3.65 4.98 36.53
CA ILE A 188 2.32 5.21 35.94
C ILE A 188 1.70 3.94 35.35
N GLN A 189 2.49 2.93 35.01
CA GLN A 189 1.97 1.62 34.58
C GLN A 189 1.15 0.91 35.68
N GLU A 190 1.31 1.25 36.95
CA GLU A 190 0.59 0.61 38.06
C GLU A 190 -0.85 1.12 38.18
N PHE A 191 -1.18 2.26 37.56
CA PHE A 191 -2.53 2.80 37.62
C PHE A 191 -3.52 2.03 36.74
N PRO A 192 -4.73 1.73 37.22
CA PRO A 192 -5.69 0.88 36.52
C PRO A 192 -6.05 1.33 35.10
N LEU A 193 -6.20 2.66 34.89
CA LEU A 193 -6.50 3.20 33.56
C LEU A 193 -5.32 3.00 32.61
N MET A 194 -4.10 3.29 33.05
CA MET A 194 -2.92 3.07 32.23
C MET A 194 -2.71 1.59 31.90
N LYS A 195 -2.95 0.68 32.85
CA LYS A 195 -2.91 -0.78 32.60
C LYS A 195 -3.90 -1.18 31.50
N ARG A 196 -5.14 -0.69 31.59
CA ARG A 196 -6.15 -0.95 30.57
C ARG A 196 -5.68 -0.45 29.19
N ASP A 197 -5.22 0.80 29.13
CA ASP A 197 -4.83 1.43 27.89
C ASP A 197 -3.63 0.73 27.24
N LEU A 198 -2.63 0.31 28.02
CA LEU A 198 -1.50 -0.49 27.52
C LEU A 198 -1.91 -1.87 27.04
N VAL A 199 -2.93 -2.49 27.66
CA VAL A 199 -3.52 -3.75 27.18
C VAL A 199 -4.25 -3.55 25.86
N GLU A 200 -5.09 -2.53 25.74
CA GLU A 200 -5.82 -2.19 24.50
C GLU A 200 -4.84 -1.95 23.34
N LEU A 201 -3.82 -1.12 23.55
CA LEU A 201 -2.78 -0.89 22.55
C LEU A 201 -2.04 -2.17 22.15
N THR A 202 -1.82 -3.08 23.11
CA THR A 202 -1.14 -4.36 22.83
C THR A 202 -2.04 -5.28 21.99
N VAL A 203 -3.32 -5.38 22.33
CA VAL A 203 -4.30 -6.18 21.60
C VAL A 203 -4.44 -5.66 20.17
N ASP A 204 -4.56 -4.36 20.00
CA ASP A 204 -4.66 -3.73 18.68
C ASP A 204 -3.41 -4.00 17.83
N TYR A 205 -2.23 -3.88 18.40
CA TYR A 205 -0.97 -4.19 17.72
C TYR A 205 -0.89 -5.66 17.28
N GLU A 206 -1.20 -6.60 18.17
CA GLU A 206 -1.13 -8.03 17.85
C GLU A 206 -2.19 -8.45 16.83
N ALA A 207 -3.41 -7.90 16.92
CA ALA A 207 -4.46 -8.13 15.95
C ALA A 207 -4.08 -7.57 14.56
N ALA A 208 -3.53 -6.36 14.51
CA ALA A 208 -3.04 -5.75 13.27
C ALA A 208 -1.91 -6.57 12.65
N ALA A 209 -0.97 -7.06 13.46
CA ALA A 209 0.13 -7.90 13.00
C ALA A 209 -0.40 -9.22 12.43
N ALA A 210 -1.26 -9.92 13.17
CA ALA A 210 -1.86 -11.17 12.70
C ALA A 210 -2.60 -10.98 11.37
N PHE A 211 -3.37 -9.91 11.24
CA PHE A 211 -4.14 -9.63 10.03
C PHE A 211 -3.25 -9.26 8.83
N ALA A 212 -2.24 -8.42 9.02
CA ALA A 212 -1.31 -8.04 7.96
C ALA A 212 -0.52 -9.26 7.44
N PHE A 213 -0.05 -10.13 8.33
CA PHE A 213 0.67 -11.35 7.93
C PHE A 213 -0.25 -12.41 7.33
N GLU A 214 -1.52 -12.47 7.73
CA GLU A 214 -2.50 -13.33 7.08
C GLU A 214 -2.76 -12.89 5.63
N ALA A 215 -2.90 -11.59 5.37
CA ALA A 215 -2.98 -11.05 4.01
C ALA A 215 -1.70 -11.37 3.20
N ALA A 216 -0.51 -11.28 3.84
CA ALA A 216 0.76 -11.63 3.21
C ALA A 216 0.85 -13.12 2.83
N LYS A 217 0.36 -14.00 3.69
CA LYS A 217 0.29 -15.45 3.41
C LYS A 217 -0.48 -15.74 2.12
N HIS A 218 -1.66 -15.12 1.95
CA HIS A 218 -2.45 -15.30 0.74
C HIS A 218 -1.81 -14.62 -0.48
N TYR A 219 -1.11 -13.50 -0.30
CA TYR A 219 -0.34 -12.87 -1.37
C TYR A 219 0.75 -13.82 -1.91
N VAL A 220 1.47 -14.52 -1.04
CA VAL A 220 2.50 -15.49 -1.44
C VAL A 220 1.87 -16.77 -2.03
N ALA A 221 0.80 -17.28 -1.41
CA ALA A 221 0.15 -18.51 -1.87
C ALA A 221 -0.40 -18.39 -3.31
N ARG A 222 -0.88 -17.21 -3.71
CA ARG A 222 -1.34 -16.98 -5.09
C ARG A 222 -0.26 -17.23 -6.15
N GLU A 223 1.03 -16.99 -5.82
CA GLU A 223 2.12 -17.21 -6.78
C GLU A 223 2.27 -18.70 -7.14
N ALA A 224 1.95 -19.59 -6.20
CA ALA A 224 1.98 -21.03 -6.42
C ALA A 224 0.67 -21.57 -7.03
N ASP A 225 -0.47 -21.01 -6.59
CA ASP A 225 -1.81 -21.53 -6.89
C ASP A 225 -2.44 -20.88 -8.14
N GLY A 226 -1.94 -19.71 -8.57
CA GLY A 226 -2.43 -18.96 -9.73
C GLY A 226 -3.59 -18.01 -9.44
N ASP A 227 -3.92 -17.16 -10.42
CA ASP A 227 -4.90 -16.07 -10.28
C ASP A 227 -6.37 -16.54 -10.22
N ASP A 228 -6.68 -17.79 -10.55
CA ASP A 228 -8.03 -18.36 -10.41
C ASP A 228 -8.26 -19.03 -9.04
N SER A 229 -7.27 -19.00 -8.16
CA SER A 229 -7.28 -19.70 -6.88
C SER A 229 -8.09 -19.00 -5.78
N ALA A 230 -8.44 -19.74 -4.74
CA ALA A 230 -8.99 -19.17 -3.52
C ALA A 230 -7.98 -18.22 -2.83
N ALA A 231 -6.69 -18.52 -2.91
CA ALA A 231 -5.62 -17.66 -2.39
C ALA A 231 -5.60 -16.30 -3.07
N TYR A 232 -5.76 -16.26 -4.39
CA TYR A 232 -5.88 -15.01 -5.14
C TYR A 232 -7.08 -14.18 -4.69
N ARG A 233 -8.28 -14.79 -4.62
CA ARG A 233 -9.51 -14.08 -4.18
C ARG A 233 -9.40 -13.56 -2.75
N LEU A 234 -8.82 -14.36 -1.84
CA LEU A 234 -8.56 -13.92 -0.47
C LEU A 234 -7.55 -12.78 -0.43
N MET A 235 -6.46 -12.85 -1.17
CA MET A 235 -5.48 -11.77 -1.28
C MET A 235 -6.13 -10.48 -1.79
N ARG A 236 -6.93 -10.56 -2.87
CA ARG A 236 -7.60 -9.41 -3.46
C ARG A 236 -8.56 -8.72 -2.48
N LEU A 237 -9.17 -9.47 -1.56
CA LEU A 237 -10.04 -8.93 -0.53
C LEU A 237 -9.27 -8.46 0.72
N LEU A 238 -8.37 -9.29 1.23
CA LEU A 238 -7.71 -9.03 2.52
C LEU A 238 -6.67 -7.91 2.44
N VAL A 239 -5.96 -7.75 1.32
CA VAL A 239 -4.90 -6.73 1.19
C VAL A 239 -5.46 -5.30 1.30
N PRO A 240 -6.51 -4.88 0.57
CA PRO A 240 -7.07 -3.53 0.74
C PRO A 240 -7.68 -3.32 2.14
N VAL A 241 -8.33 -4.33 2.73
CA VAL A 241 -8.89 -4.25 4.08
C VAL A 241 -7.77 -4.14 5.13
N ALA A 242 -6.69 -4.94 5.00
CA ALA A 242 -5.53 -4.86 5.88
C ALA A 242 -4.89 -3.47 5.80
N LYS A 243 -4.64 -2.96 4.59
CA LYS A 243 -4.11 -1.60 4.39
C LYS A 243 -5.00 -0.55 5.03
N TYR A 244 -6.30 -0.59 4.77
CA TYR A 244 -7.26 0.36 5.34
C TYR A 244 -7.23 0.36 6.87
N ARG A 245 -7.37 -0.83 7.47
CA ARG A 245 -7.51 -0.94 8.92
C ARG A 245 -6.22 -0.62 9.66
N THR A 246 -5.11 -1.24 9.27
CA THR A 246 -3.82 -1.07 9.95
C THR A 246 -3.28 0.35 9.84
N ALA A 247 -3.48 1.03 8.68
CA ALA A 247 -3.08 2.43 8.51
C ALA A 247 -3.78 3.36 9.50
N ARG A 248 -5.09 3.18 9.73
CA ARG A 248 -5.82 3.97 10.72
C ARG A 248 -5.43 3.61 12.15
N MET A 249 -5.27 2.33 12.46
CA MET A 249 -4.80 1.88 13.77
C MET A 249 -3.40 2.44 14.10
N ALA A 250 -2.50 2.55 13.10
CA ALA A 250 -1.18 3.15 13.31
C ALA A 250 -1.26 4.64 13.69
N VAL A 251 -2.17 5.40 13.08
CA VAL A 251 -2.42 6.80 13.45
C VAL A 251 -2.96 6.89 14.89
N GLU A 252 -3.95 6.08 15.23
CA GLU A 252 -4.58 6.05 16.56
C GLU A 252 -3.55 5.64 17.64
N THR A 253 -2.82 4.54 17.42
CA THR A 253 -1.80 4.04 18.35
C THR A 253 -0.67 5.03 18.56
N SER A 254 -0.16 5.64 17.49
CA SER A 254 0.92 6.63 17.60
C SER A 254 0.46 7.92 18.28
N SER A 255 -0.79 8.35 18.04
CA SER A 255 -1.41 9.48 18.76
C SER A 255 -1.51 9.20 20.25
N TYR A 256 -2.03 8.02 20.62
CA TYR A 256 -2.20 7.67 22.02
C TYR A 256 -0.85 7.47 22.76
N ALA A 257 0.15 6.92 22.07
CA ALA A 257 1.50 6.83 22.62
C ALA A 257 2.08 8.20 22.99
N MET A 258 1.76 9.26 22.22
CA MET A 258 2.14 10.63 22.59
C MET A 258 1.47 11.07 23.89
N GLU A 259 0.20 10.73 24.12
CA GLU A 259 -0.52 11.04 25.35
C GLU A 259 0.11 10.33 26.56
N VAL A 260 0.51 9.07 26.42
CA VAL A 260 1.22 8.32 27.47
C VAL A 260 2.52 9.03 27.88
N LEU A 261 3.27 9.59 26.93
CA LEU A 261 4.48 10.35 27.20
C LEU A 261 4.19 11.77 27.74
N GLY A 262 2.95 12.24 27.67
CA GLY A 262 2.57 13.59 28.05
C GLY A 262 3.26 14.65 27.19
N GLY A 263 3.68 15.77 27.79
CA GLY A 263 4.33 16.86 27.06
C GLY A 263 5.58 16.44 26.27
N ASN A 264 6.31 15.43 26.73
CA ASN A 264 7.46 14.89 26.03
C ASN A 264 7.08 14.22 24.70
N GLY A 265 5.89 13.59 24.62
CA GLY A 265 5.39 13.00 23.38
C GLY A 265 5.16 14.01 22.26
N TYR A 266 4.98 15.29 22.61
CA TYR A 266 4.69 16.36 21.64
C TYR A 266 5.94 17.15 21.22
N VAL A 267 7.07 16.95 21.88
CA VAL A 267 8.30 17.73 21.67
C VAL A 267 9.23 16.99 20.69
N ARG A 268 9.77 17.71 19.71
CA ARG A 268 10.80 17.18 18.79
C ARG A 268 12.01 16.68 19.59
N GLY A 269 12.53 15.53 19.20
CA GLY A 269 13.60 14.81 19.89
C GLY A 269 13.12 13.57 20.64
N PHE A 270 11.81 13.42 20.82
CA PHE A 270 11.18 12.16 21.21
C PHE A 270 10.60 11.45 19.98
N THR A 271 10.65 10.13 19.97
CA THR A 271 10.30 9.32 18.77
C THR A 271 8.82 9.42 18.41
N THR A 272 7.93 9.56 19.40
CA THR A 272 6.48 9.46 19.23
C THR A 272 5.88 10.52 18.30
N GLU A 273 6.36 11.77 18.38
CA GLU A 273 5.87 12.84 17.51
C GLU A 273 6.18 12.57 16.02
N ARG A 274 7.34 11.96 15.73
CA ARG A 274 7.71 11.57 14.39
C ARG A 274 6.89 10.38 13.91
N LEU A 275 6.70 9.35 14.76
CA LEU A 275 5.87 8.19 14.42
C LEU A 275 4.45 8.62 14.04
N TYR A 276 3.86 9.56 14.78
CA TYR A 276 2.53 10.11 14.47
C TYR A 276 2.51 10.83 13.12
N ARG A 277 3.50 11.70 12.85
CA ARG A 277 3.57 12.40 11.55
C ARG A 277 3.78 11.44 10.39
N ASP A 278 4.62 10.42 10.57
CA ASP A 278 4.89 9.41 9.54
C ASP A 278 3.67 8.49 9.34
N ALA A 279 2.93 8.16 10.39
CA ALA A 279 1.71 7.36 10.30
C ALA A 279 0.61 8.04 9.47
N GLN A 280 0.55 9.38 9.46
CA GLN A 280 -0.50 10.12 8.77
C GLN A 280 -0.52 9.93 7.24
N VAL A 281 0.56 9.50 6.62
CA VAL A 281 0.58 9.23 5.18
C VAL A 281 -0.04 7.88 4.83
N LEU A 282 -0.01 6.90 5.75
CA LEU A 282 -0.45 5.54 5.51
C LEU A 282 -1.92 5.42 5.04
N PRO A 283 -2.91 6.16 5.58
CA PRO A 283 -4.27 6.14 5.05
C PRO A 283 -4.46 6.97 3.76
N ILE A 284 -3.42 7.67 3.27
CA ILE A 284 -3.50 8.58 2.13
C ILE A 284 -2.98 7.93 0.86
N TRP A 285 -1.71 7.48 0.86
CA TRP A 285 -1.11 6.88 -0.32
C TRP A 285 -1.62 5.45 -0.56
N GLU A 286 -1.35 4.88 -1.75
CA GLU A 286 -1.76 3.52 -2.16
C GLU A 286 -3.29 3.27 -2.08
N GLY A 287 -4.05 4.34 -2.23
CA GLY A 287 -5.50 4.37 -2.13
C GLY A 287 -5.99 4.91 -0.78
N THR A 288 -6.79 5.96 -0.85
CA THR A 288 -7.51 6.50 0.33
C THR A 288 -8.57 5.52 0.81
N SER A 289 -9.12 5.76 2.00
CA SER A 289 -10.15 4.89 2.58
C SER A 289 -11.30 4.59 1.62
N ASN A 290 -11.86 5.62 0.97
CA ASN A 290 -12.97 5.44 0.05
C ASN A 290 -12.58 4.65 -1.21
N VAL A 291 -11.37 4.88 -1.75
CA VAL A 291 -10.86 4.12 -2.90
C VAL A 291 -10.71 2.64 -2.55
N LEU A 292 -10.24 2.33 -1.34
CA LEU A 292 -10.11 0.94 -0.88
C LEU A 292 -11.47 0.29 -0.66
N SER A 293 -12.46 1.01 -0.12
CA SER A 293 -13.83 0.52 0.01
C SER A 293 -14.45 0.19 -1.35
N LEU A 294 -14.28 1.06 -2.34
CA LEU A 294 -14.74 0.81 -3.72
C LEU A 294 -14.01 -0.38 -4.36
N ASP A 295 -12.71 -0.55 -4.10
CA ASP A 295 -11.97 -1.73 -4.60
C ASP A 295 -12.49 -3.03 -3.95
N VAL A 296 -12.81 -3.02 -2.65
CA VAL A 296 -13.45 -4.16 -1.96
C VAL A 296 -14.81 -4.50 -2.59
N LEU A 297 -15.68 -3.51 -2.81
CA LEU A 297 -16.97 -3.74 -3.49
C LEU A 297 -16.77 -4.36 -4.87
N ARG A 298 -15.83 -3.84 -5.65
CA ARG A 298 -15.50 -4.37 -6.97
C ARG A 298 -15.03 -5.84 -6.90
N VAL A 299 -14.19 -6.17 -5.93
CA VAL A 299 -13.67 -7.53 -5.73
C VAL A 299 -14.78 -8.51 -5.32
N LEU A 300 -15.72 -8.04 -4.49
CA LEU A 300 -16.89 -8.84 -4.12
C LEU A 300 -17.82 -9.10 -5.31
N ASP A 301 -18.05 -8.09 -6.15
CA ASP A 301 -18.95 -8.18 -7.33
C ASP A 301 -18.30 -8.93 -8.50
N LYS A 302 -17.07 -8.58 -8.89
CA LYS A 302 -16.43 -9.11 -10.12
C LYS A 302 -15.64 -10.38 -9.90
N GLU A 303 -15.05 -10.57 -8.71
CA GLU A 303 -14.15 -11.68 -8.42
C GLU A 303 -14.77 -12.70 -7.46
N ALA A 304 -16.00 -12.44 -6.97
CA ALA A 304 -16.74 -13.29 -6.02
C ALA A 304 -15.90 -13.70 -4.79
N ALA A 305 -15.08 -12.79 -4.27
CA ALA A 305 -14.13 -13.08 -3.20
C ALA A 305 -14.80 -13.57 -1.90
N HIS A 306 -16.08 -13.24 -1.67
CA HIS A 306 -16.87 -13.74 -0.56
C HIS A 306 -17.00 -15.27 -0.57
N GLU A 307 -16.99 -15.91 -1.75
CA GLU A 307 -17.05 -17.38 -1.88
C GLU A 307 -15.79 -18.06 -1.32
N ALA A 308 -14.65 -17.38 -1.34
CA ALA A 308 -13.42 -17.86 -0.71
C ALA A 308 -13.35 -17.47 0.78
N LEU A 309 -13.83 -16.27 1.16
CA LEU A 309 -13.77 -15.77 2.53
C LEU A 309 -14.64 -16.59 3.49
N LEU A 310 -15.88 -16.90 3.10
CA LEU A 310 -16.83 -17.54 4.01
C LEU A 310 -16.39 -18.94 4.47
N PRO A 311 -15.94 -19.86 3.58
CA PRO A 311 -15.35 -21.13 4.02
C PRO A 311 -14.09 -20.93 4.85
N TYR A 312 -13.20 -20.02 4.43
CA TYR A 312 -11.94 -19.75 5.11
C TYR A 312 -12.15 -19.34 6.58
N VAL A 313 -13.09 -18.43 6.86
CA VAL A 313 -13.40 -18.00 8.24
C VAL A 313 -13.99 -19.16 9.03
N ARG A 314 -14.84 -20.01 8.43
CA ARG A 314 -15.37 -21.21 9.12
C ARG A 314 -14.27 -22.17 9.51
N ASP A 315 -13.30 -22.42 8.63
CA ASP A 315 -12.16 -23.31 8.91
C ASP A 315 -11.30 -22.76 10.05
N LEU A 316 -11.14 -21.43 10.14
CA LEU A 316 -10.43 -20.78 11.27
C LEU A 316 -11.18 -20.92 12.60
N LEU A 317 -12.50 -21.06 12.60
CA LEU A 317 -13.33 -21.25 13.80
C LEU A 317 -13.41 -22.72 14.23
N ASP A 318 -13.15 -23.67 13.33
CA ASP A 318 -13.15 -25.11 13.60
C ASP A 318 -11.81 -25.57 14.20
N VAL A 319 -11.44 -24.99 15.35
CA VAL A 319 -10.20 -25.30 16.07
C VAL A 319 -10.53 -25.77 17.48
N GLU A 320 -10.17 -27.01 17.81
CA GLU A 320 -10.28 -27.56 19.16
C GLU A 320 -9.24 -26.94 20.11
N HIS A 321 -9.56 -25.76 20.65
CA HIS A 321 -8.73 -25.09 21.64
C HIS A 321 -9.62 -24.33 22.64
N PRO A 322 -9.44 -24.49 23.97
CA PRO A 322 -10.34 -23.91 24.98
C PRO A 322 -10.53 -22.40 24.90
N PHE A 323 -9.50 -21.66 24.46
CA PHE A 323 -9.60 -20.23 24.25
C PHE A 323 -10.46 -19.91 23.02
N VAL A 324 -10.27 -20.62 21.90
CA VAL A 324 -11.07 -20.43 20.68
C VAL A 324 -12.54 -20.74 20.97
N GLU A 325 -12.84 -21.84 21.66
CA GLU A 325 -14.19 -22.19 22.09
C GLU A 325 -14.85 -21.08 22.94
N SER A 326 -14.07 -20.41 23.80
CA SER A 326 -14.58 -19.34 24.67
C SER A 326 -14.97 -18.06 23.90
N VAL A 327 -14.36 -17.80 22.72
CA VAL A 327 -14.61 -16.60 21.90
C VAL A 327 -15.39 -16.92 20.63
N ALA A 328 -15.47 -18.19 20.24
CA ALA A 328 -16.09 -18.64 18.99
C ALA A 328 -17.50 -18.07 18.79
N GLY A 329 -18.36 -18.16 19.81
CA GLY A 329 -19.71 -17.64 19.72
C GLY A 329 -19.78 -16.13 19.44
N THR A 330 -18.81 -15.33 19.92
CA THR A 330 -18.74 -13.90 19.61
C THR A 330 -18.29 -13.68 18.16
N VAL A 331 -17.28 -14.43 17.71
CA VAL A 331 -16.78 -14.33 16.32
C VAL A 331 -17.83 -14.82 15.33
N GLU A 332 -18.51 -15.93 15.63
CA GLU A 332 -19.62 -16.44 14.81
C GLU A 332 -20.75 -15.41 14.68
N GLY A 333 -21.11 -14.73 15.78
CA GLY A 333 -22.09 -13.65 15.74
C GLY A 333 -21.68 -12.53 14.77
N ARG A 334 -20.44 -12.08 14.82
CA ARG A 334 -19.90 -11.08 13.89
C ARG A 334 -19.81 -11.59 12.46
N PHE A 335 -19.50 -12.86 12.28
CA PHE A 335 -19.48 -13.48 10.96
C PHE A 335 -20.89 -13.57 10.33
N LEU A 336 -21.92 -13.84 11.12
CA LEU A 336 -23.31 -13.80 10.66
C LEU A 336 -23.72 -12.36 10.27
N GLU A 337 -23.36 -11.36 11.08
CA GLU A 337 -23.59 -9.95 10.74
C GLU A 337 -22.92 -9.58 9.40
N LEU A 338 -21.67 -10.04 9.16
CA LEU A 338 -20.99 -9.85 7.89
C LEU A 338 -21.73 -10.51 6.73
N GLN A 339 -22.22 -11.75 6.91
CA GLN A 339 -23.00 -12.42 5.87
C GLN A 339 -24.29 -11.69 5.52
N GLU A 340 -25.02 -11.18 6.53
CA GLU A 340 -26.23 -10.36 6.33
C GLU A 340 -25.90 -9.05 5.59
N ALA A 341 -24.79 -8.38 5.97
CA ALA A 341 -24.34 -7.17 5.29
C ALA A 341 -23.99 -7.44 3.81
N LEU A 342 -23.26 -8.52 3.51
CA LEU A 342 -22.94 -8.92 2.15
C LEU A 342 -24.18 -9.26 1.31
N MET A 343 -25.20 -9.92 1.90
CA MET A 343 -26.47 -10.17 1.24
C MET A 343 -27.22 -8.88 0.94
N THR A 344 -27.23 -7.93 1.87
CA THR A 344 -27.85 -6.62 1.67
C THR A 344 -27.18 -5.86 0.55
N LEU A 345 -25.83 -5.77 0.55
CA LEU A 345 -25.07 -5.10 -0.50
C LEU A 345 -25.30 -5.73 -1.88
N ALA A 346 -25.51 -7.05 -1.96
CA ALA A 346 -25.79 -7.75 -3.21
C ALA A 346 -27.20 -7.54 -3.78
N THR A 347 -28.15 -7.05 -2.95
CA THR A 347 -29.55 -6.85 -3.34
C THR A 347 -29.95 -5.39 -3.53
N GLU A 348 -29.17 -4.47 -3.00
CA GLU A 348 -29.39 -3.03 -3.09
C GLU A 348 -28.70 -2.43 -4.34
N ASP A 349 -29.01 -1.18 -4.65
CA ASP A 349 -28.40 -0.48 -5.75
C ASP A 349 -26.94 -0.04 -5.47
N GLU A 350 -26.25 0.39 -6.51
CA GLU A 350 -24.85 0.78 -6.42
C GLU A 350 -24.62 1.97 -5.47
N GLU A 351 -25.54 2.95 -5.43
CA GLU A 351 -25.45 4.11 -4.54
C GLU A 351 -25.53 3.67 -3.08
N TYR A 352 -26.45 2.78 -2.74
CA TYR A 352 -26.58 2.22 -1.40
C TYR A 352 -25.31 1.44 -1.01
N ALA A 353 -24.81 0.59 -1.92
CA ALA A 353 -23.59 -0.19 -1.67
C ALA A 353 -22.38 0.72 -1.41
N GLN A 354 -22.20 1.78 -2.20
CA GLN A 354 -21.10 2.74 -2.01
C GLN A 354 -21.23 3.53 -0.69
N TYR A 355 -22.46 3.85 -0.25
CA TYR A 355 -22.68 4.58 0.99
C TYR A 355 -22.37 3.74 2.23
N HIS A 356 -22.57 2.42 2.17
CA HIS A 356 -22.40 1.49 3.30
C HIS A 356 -21.12 0.64 3.25
N ALA A 357 -20.23 0.86 2.27
CA ALA A 357 -18.97 0.13 2.05
C ALA A 357 -17.90 0.34 3.12
#